data_4b3f13837252367785f9bc8983ba7532
#
_entry.id   4b3f13837252367785f9bc8983ba7532
#
_cell.length_a   1.000
_cell.length_b   1.000
_cell.length_c   1.000
_cell.angle_alpha   90.00
_cell.angle_beta   90.00
_cell.angle_gamma   90.00
#
_symmetry.space_group_name_H-M   'P 1'
#
loop_
_entity.id
_entity.type
_entity.pdbx_description
1 polymer ?
#
loop_
_entity_poly.entity_id
_entity_poly.type
_entity_poly.pdbx_seq_one_letter_code
_entity_poly.pdbx_strand_id
1 'polypeptide(L)'
;KESVGFFKTHNILYNFNKDYPFTNLDNTLGVIYIVRDPRNVVLSYAHHLNQSVEETMKFMTMGKGYDIDIMGNWSENYLSWKILKHYNKYLLVKYEDLILKREETFIKILRFIFSLRQLNLEVDQTKINNVLNTTSFDYLKNLEKKDGFIESKIDKKGKKIPFFDKGGNRNWSKNLNKNLILKIEKFFEKEMKELGYL
;
A
#
# COMPACT_ATOMS: atom_id res chain seq x y z
N LYS A 1 -14.33 -25.15 12.09
CA LYS A 1 -13.30 -24.66 11.14
C LYS A 1 -13.02 -23.21 11.51
N GLU A 2 -11.80 -22.91 11.94
CA GLU A 2 -11.36 -21.53 12.17
C GLU A 2 -11.39 -20.79 10.84
N SER A 3 -12.12 -19.67 10.81
CA SER A 3 -12.19 -18.80 9.64
C SER A 3 -11.03 -17.81 9.66
N VAL A 4 -10.37 -17.63 8.52
CA VAL A 4 -9.34 -16.58 8.35
C VAL A 4 -9.98 -15.36 7.70
N GLY A 5 -9.90 -14.23 8.39
CA GLY A 5 -10.32 -12.94 7.86
C GLY A 5 -9.17 -12.17 7.22
N PHE A 6 -9.45 -11.37 6.20
CA PHE A 6 -8.52 -10.42 5.61
C PHE A 6 -8.90 -9.00 6.01
N PHE A 7 -7.95 -8.27 6.53
CA PHE A 7 -8.15 -6.88 6.97
C PHE A 7 -7.16 -5.97 6.26
N LYS A 8 -7.67 -4.90 5.64
CA LYS A 8 -6.86 -3.82 5.08
C LYS A 8 -6.68 -2.75 6.14
N THR A 9 -5.45 -2.30 6.35
CA THR A 9 -5.14 -1.15 7.20
C THR A 9 -4.09 -0.25 6.57
N HIS A 10 -4.11 1.03 6.93
CA HIS A 10 -3.04 1.98 6.65
C HIS A 10 -2.28 2.37 7.92
N ASN A 11 -2.69 1.84 9.07
CA ASN A 11 -2.10 2.17 10.36
C ASN A 11 -0.73 1.53 10.53
N ILE A 12 0.12 2.14 11.35
CA ILE A 12 1.33 1.49 11.87
C ILE A 12 0.93 0.33 12.77
N LEU A 13 1.83 -0.62 12.96
CA LEU A 13 1.70 -1.60 14.02
C LEU A 13 2.02 -0.91 15.35
N TYR A 14 1.00 -0.37 15.99
CA TYR A 14 1.11 0.45 17.19
C TYR A 14 0.32 -0.17 18.36
N ASN A 15 0.85 -0.03 19.56
CA ASN A 15 0.13 -0.28 20.78
C ASN A 15 -0.45 1.05 21.27
N PHE A 16 -1.76 1.23 21.17
CA PHE A 16 -2.46 2.43 21.64
C PHE A 16 -2.25 2.66 23.14
N ASN A 17 -2.16 1.59 23.90
CA ASN A 17 -1.60 1.51 25.24
C ASN A 17 -1.18 0.05 25.50
N LYS A 18 -0.62 -0.25 26.68
CA LYS A 18 -0.17 -1.62 27.01
C LYS A 18 -1.28 -2.68 26.90
N ASP A 19 -2.53 -2.27 27.06
CA ASP A 19 -3.70 -3.16 27.14
C ASP A 19 -4.44 -3.31 25.81
N TYR A 20 -4.21 -2.40 24.84
CA TYR A 20 -4.93 -2.39 23.55
C TYR A 20 -3.97 -2.28 22.35
N PRO A 21 -3.26 -3.35 22.01
CA PRO A 21 -2.47 -3.39 20.78
C PRO A 21 -3.40 -3.37 19.56
N PHE A 22 -2.97 -2.75 18.46
CA PHE A 22 -3.70 -2.79 17.18
C PHE A 22 -3.98 -4.25 16.75
N THR A 23 -2.98 -5.10 16.89
CA THR A 23 -3.10 -6.57 16.77
C THR A 23 -1.96 -7.22 17.55
N ASN A 24 -2.02 -8.54 17.73
CA ASN A 24 -0.98 -9.33 18.38
C ASN A 24 -0.63 -10.56 17.56
N LEU A 25 0.42 -11.27 17.96
CA LEU A 25 0.92 -12.45 17.25
C LEU A 25 -0.05 -13.65 17.30
N ASP A 26 -0.90 -13.73 18.30
CA ASP A 26 -1.85 -14.84 18.47
C ASP A 26 -3.02 -14.69 17.49
N ASN A 27 -3.46 -13.45 17.25
CA ASN A 27 -4.56 -13.14 16.35
C ASN A 27 -4.11 -12.82 14.91
N THR A 28 -2.79 -12.65 14.69
CA THR A 28 -2.24 -12.32 13.37
C THR A 28 -1.60 -13.55 12.75
N LEU A 29 -2.25 -14.15 11.78
CA LEU A 29 -1.69 -15.24 11.01
C LEU A 29 -0.46 -14.80 10.21
N GLY A 30 -0.55 -13.66 9.52
CA GLY A 30 0.55 -13.05 8.80
C GLY A 30 0.18 -11.70 8.19
N VAL A 31 1.18 -10.99 7.67
CA VAL A 31 1.04 -9.66 7.08
C VAL A 31 1.60 -9.65 5.67
N ILE A 32 0.83 -9.13 4.74
CA ILE A 32 1.27 -8.79 3.40
C ILE A 32 1.43 -7.27 3.38
N TYR A 33 2.68 -6.81 3.43
CA TYR A 33 2.99 -5.38 3.43
C TYR A 33 3.27 -4.91 2.01
N ILE A 34 2.42 -4.02 1.51
CA ILE A 34 2.56 -3.44 0.18
C ILE A 34 3.27 -2.10 0.30
N VAL A 35 4.49 -2.02 -0.24
CA VAL A 35 5.30 -0.80 -0.27
C VAL A 35 5.33 -0.22 -1.68
N ARG A 36 5.41 1.09 -1.79
CA ARG A 36 5.58 1.82 -3.05
C ARG A 36 6.64 2.90 -2.88
N ASP A 37 7.35 3.24 -3.97
CA ASP A 37 8.29 4.35 -4.02
C ASP A 37 7.66 5.62 -3.41
N PRO A 38 8.25 6.22 -2.34
CA PRO A 38 7.65 7.36 -1.65
C PRO A 38 7.50 8.58 -2.55
N ARG A 39 8.30 8.70 -3.62
CA ARG A 39 8.17 9.76 -4.64
C ARG A 39 6.89 9.61 -5.46
N ASN A 40 6.43 8.38 -5.71
CA ASN A 40 5.13 8.10 -6.32
C ASN A 40 3.98 8.17 -5.30
N VAL A 41 4.23 7.80 -4.05
CA VAL A 41 3.24 7.87 -2.98
C VAL A 41 2.79 9.31 -2.76
N VAL A 42 3.72 10.28 -2.66
CA VAL A 42 3.38 11.68 -2.44
C VAL A 42 2.47 12.23 -3.53
N LEU A 43 2.72 11.89 -4.80
CA LEU A 43 1.86 12.30 -5.92
C LEU A 43 0.46 11.69 -5.85
N SER A 44 0.39 10.40 -5.50
CA SER A 44 -0.88 9.70 -5.38
C SER A 44 -1.70 10.22 -4.20
N TYR A 45 -1.03 10.48 -3.09
CA TYR A 45 -1.66 10.95 -1.87
C TYR A 45 -2.11 12.42 -2.00
N ALA A 46 -1.31 13.29 -2.67
CA ALA A 46 -1.71 14.65 -3.00
C ALA A 46 -3.00 14.69 -3.83
N HIS A 47 -3.10 13.82 -4.83
CA HIS A 47 -4.33 13.69 -5.62
C HIS A 47 -5.52 13.23 -4.75
N HIS A 48 -5.32 12.20 -3.93
CA HIS A 48 -6.36 11.66 -3.05
C HIS A 48 -6.84 12.71 -2.03
N LEU A 49 -5.93 13.51 -1.46
CA LEU A 49 -6.27 14.57 -0.51
C LEU A 49 -6.75 15.86 -1.18
N ASN A 50 -6.64 15.98 -2.51
CA ASN A 50 -6.87 17.21 -3.25
C ASN A 50 -6.06 18.40 -2.69
N GLN A 51 -4.76 18.16 -2.46
CA GLN A 51 -3.80 19.10 -1.88
C GLN A 51 -2.57 19.25 -2.77
N SER A 52 -1.74 20.26 -2.48
CA SER A 52 -0.43 20.40 -3.14
C SER A 52 0.52 19.25 -2.74
N VAL A 53 1.49 18.97 -3.59
CA VAL A 53 2.52 17.95 -3.33
C VAL A 53 3.38 18.37 -2.14
N GLU A 54 3.65 19.65 -1.99
CA GLU A 54 4.43 20.25 -0.90
C GLU A 54 3.75 20.04 0.45
N GLU A 55 2.44 20.26 0.54
CA GLU A 55 1.66 20.01 1.76
C GLU A 55 1.64 18.51 2.07
N THR A 56 1.39 17.69 1.07
CA THR A 56 1.36 16.23 1.23
C THR A 56 2.72 15.69 1.67
N MET A 57 3.82 16.23 1.15
CA MET A 57 5.16 15.86 1.59
C MET A 57 5.37 16.18 3.07
N LYS A 58 4.91 17.35 3.55
CA LYS A 58 4.98 17.67 4.98
C LYS A 58 4.27 16.62 5.82
N PHE A 59 3.08 16.20 5.42
CA PHE A 59 2.37 15.12 6.11
C PHE A 59 3.19 13.82 6.11
N MET A 60 3.67 13.38 4.97
CA MET A 60 4.43 12.14 4.84
C MET A 60 5.72 12.12 5.67
N THR A 61 6.32 13.28 5.94
CA THR A 61 7.57 13.39 6.71
C THR A 61 7.34 13.64 8.19
N MET A 62 6.32 14.41 8.56
CA MET A 62 6.08 14.80 9.95
C MET A 62 5.24 13.77 10.72
N GLY A 63 4.58 12.85 10.04
CA GLY A 63 3.67 11.90 10.67
C GLY A 63 2.48 12.58 11.37
N LYS A 64 2.15 13.82 11.00
CA LYS A 64 1.08 14.61 11.62
C LYS A 64 0.11 15.14 10.56
N GLY A 65 -1.18 15.04 10.81
CA GLY A 65 -2.28 15.49 9.95
C GLY A 65 -3.45 14.52 10.04
N TYR A 66 -4.64 14.83 9.58
CA TYR A 66 -5.87 14.05 9.62
C TYR A 66 -5.66 12.55 9.90
N ASP A 67 -5.90 12.03 11.08
CA ASP A 67 -5.75 10.62 11.51
C ASP A 67 -4.32 10.04 11.48
N ILE A 68 -3.29 10.85 11.33
CA ILE A 68 -1.91 10.41 11.06
C ILE A 68 -1.18 9.93 12.30
N ASP A 69 -1.65 10.27 13.49
CA ASP A 69 -1.06 9.71 14.71
C ASP A 69 -1.10 8.17 14.72
N ILE A 70 -1.96 7.59 13.89
CA ILE A 70 -2.14 6.14 13.75
C ILE A 70 -1.42 5.58 12.52
N MET A 71 -1.16 6.38 11.49
CA MET A 71 -0.51 5.92 10.25
C MET A 71 1.02 6.00 10.32
N GLY A 72 1.57 6.93 11.10
CA GLY A 72 2.98 7.26 11.10
C GLY A 72 3.47 7.85 9.76
N ASN A 73 4.74 8.21 9.68
CA ASN A 73 5.36 8.54 8.40
C ASN A 73 5.66 7.27 7.58
N TRP A 74 6.07 7.42 6.32
CA TRP A 74 6.30 6.29 5.41
C TRP A 74 7.32 5.27 5.95
N SER A 75 8.42 5.74 6.56
CA SER A 75 9.43 4.86 7.18
C SER A 75 8.93 4.19 8.45
N GLU A 76 8.27 4.95 9.34
CA GLU A 76 7.71 4.41 10.59
C GLU A 76 6.70 3.33 10.31
N ASN A 77 5.82 3.55 9.34
CA ASN A 77 4.84 2.55 8.93
C ASN A 77 5.52 1.26 8.46
N TYR A 78 6.48 1.37 7.54
CA TYR A 78 7.24 0.21 7.06
C TYR A 78 7.96 -0.53 8.19
N LEU A 79 8.71 0.21 9.02
CA LEU A 79 9.51 -0.39 10.09
C LEU A 79 8.64 -1.07 11.15
N SER A 80 7.48 -0.51 11.48
CA SER A 80 6.58 -1.08 12.48
C SER A 80 6.08 -2.47 12.10
N TRP A 81 5.69 -2.68 10.85
CA TRP A 81 5.23 -3.97 10.35
C TRP A 81 6.36 -4.94 10.04
N LYS A 82 7.55 -4.45 9.70
CA LYS A 82 8.73 -5.26 9.36
C LYS A 82 9.15 -6.17 10.52
N ILE A 83 8.85 -5.82 11.75
CA ILE A 83 9.16 -6.65 12.93
C ILE A 83 8.59 -8.07 12.81
N LEU A 84 7.47 -8.25 12.11
CA LEU A 84 6.84 -9.56 11.91
C LEU A 84 7.66 -10.50 11.00
N LYS A 85 8.71 -9.98 10.34
CA LYS A 85 9.69 -10.79 9.61
C LYS A 85 10.41 -11.78 10.53
N HIS A 86 10.68 -11.39 11.77
CA HIS A 86 11.33 -12.27 12.77
C HIS A 86 10.50 -13.49 13.13
N TYR A 87 9.20 -13.44 12.91
CA TYR A 87 8.26 -14.53 13.22
C TYR A 87 7.84 -15.32 11.96
N ASN A 88 8.48 -15.08 10.80
CA ASN A 88 8.08 -15.65 9.51
C ASN A 88 6.61 -15.36 9.11
N LYS A 89 6.04 -14.27 9.65
CA LYS A 89 4.66 -13.82 9.43
C LYS A 89 4.58 -12.57 8.54
N TYR A 90 5.58 -12.33 7.68
CA TYR A 90 5.69 -11.10 6.90
C TYR A 90 6.07 -11.36 5.45
N LEU A 91 5.30 -10.84 4.52
CA LEU A 91 5.61 -10.80 3.10
C LEU A 91 5.68 -9.34 2.61
N LEU A 92 6.85 -8.93 2.13
CA LEU A 92 7.02 -7.66 1.43
C LEU A 92 6.64 -7.80 -0.04
N VAL A 93 5.79 -6.91 -0.50
CA VAL A 93 5.36 -6.80 -1.90
C VAL A 93 5.59 -5.36 -2.36
N LYS A 94 6.31 -5.16 -3.47
CA LYS A 94 6.40 -3.85 -4.10
C LYS A 94 5.17 -3.61 -4.96
N TYR A 95 4.58 -2.43 -4.86
CA TYR A 95 3.46 -2.02 -5.72
C TYR A 95 3.83 -2.10 -7.21
N GLU A 96 5.07 -1.78 -7.53
CA GLU A 96 5.62 -1.84 -8.87
C GLU A 96 5.58 -3.28 -9.42
N ASP A 97 5.85 -4.29 -8.59
CA ASP A 97 5.76 -5.69 -8.98
C ASP A 97 4.29 -6.13 -9.21
N LEU A 98 3.33 -5.58 -8.46
CA LEU A 98 1.91 -5.81 -8.70
C LEU A 98 1.43 -5.26 -10.06
N ILE A 99 2.17 -4.33 -10.64
CA ILE A 99 1.87 -3.77 -11.97
C ILE A 99 2.65 -4.48 -13.07
N LEU A 100 3.95 -4.69 -12.87
CA LEU A 100 4.86 -5.18 -13.91
C LEU A 100 4.96 -6.71 -13.97
N LYS A 101 4.75 -7.40 -12.84
CA LYS A 101 4.90 -8.86 -12.67
C LYS A 101 3.67 -9.43 -11.96
N ARG A 102 2.48 -9.08 -12.45
CA ARG A 102 1.21 -9.30 -11.76
C ARG A 102 0.99 -10.75 -11.38
N GLU A 103 1.11 -11.67 -12.33
CA GLU A 103 0.89 -13.11 -12.10
C GLU A 103 1.88 -13.69 -11.09
N GLU A 104 3.18 -13.45 -11.31
CA GLU A 104 4.24 -13.92 -10.43
C GLU A 104 4.03 -13.42 -9.00
N THR A 105 3.72 -12.11 -8.86
CA THR A 105 3.49 -11.48 -7.55
C THR A 105 2.25 -12.02 -6.88
N PHE A 106 1.17 -12.25 -7.63
CA PHE A 106 -0.05 -12.82 -7.08
C PHE A 106 0.16 -14.28 -6.61
N ILE A 107 0.85 -15.10 -7.39
CA ILE A 107 1.20 -16.47 -7.01
C ILE A 107 2.10 -16.46 -5.76
N LYS A 108 3.06 -15.54 -5.66
CA LYS A 108 3.90 -15.35 -4.47
C LYS A 108 3.06 -15.05 -3.23
N ILE A 109 2.05 -14.18 -3.35
CA ILE A 109 1.11 -13.87 -2.27
C ILE A 109 0.32 -15.12 -1.85
N LEU A 110 -0.22 -15.87 -2.82
CA LEU A 110 -0.94 -17.10 -2.53
C LEU A 110 -0.06 -18.14 -1.82
N ARG A 111 1.17 -18.36 -2.31
CA ARG A 111 2.13 -19.26 -1.66
C ARG A 111 2.39 -18.87 -0.20
N PHE A 112 2.55 -17.59 0.07
CA PHE A 112 2.72 -17.10 1.43
C PHE A 112 1.49 -17.40 2.30
N ILE A 113 0.27 -17.11 1.83
CA ILE A 113 -0.96 -17.39 2.57
C ILE A 113 -1.10 -18.89 2.86
N PHE A 114 -0.84 -19.74 1.87
CA PHE A 114 -0.93 -21.18 2.02
C PHE A 114 0.13 -21.74 2.97
N SER A 115 1.37 -21.21 2.91
CA SER A 115 2.45 -21.60 3.82
C SER A 115 2.13 -21.27 5.28
N LEU A 116 1.52 -20.12 5.55
CA LEU A 116 1.08 -19.75 6.90
C LEU A 116 0.05 -20.73 7.48
N ARG A 117 -0.73 -21.36 6.61
CA ARG A 117 -1.74 -22.37 6.98
C ARG A 117 -1.22 -23.81 6.89
N GLN A 118 0.07 -24.01 6.58
CA GLN A 118 0.67 -25.32 6.32
C GLN A 118 -0.08 -26.13 5.27
N LEU A 119 -0.58 -25.45 4.23
CA LEU A 119 -1.31 -26.03 3.10
C LEU A 119 -0.47 -25.99 1.84
N ASN A 120 -0.62 -26.99 0.98
CA ASN A 120 -0.07 -26.96 -0.38
C ASN A 120 -0.94 -26.09 -1.30
N LEU A 121 -0.31 -25.27 -2.10
CA LEU A 121 -0.97 -24.49 -3.15
C LEU A 121 -0.97 -25.26 -4.46
N GLU A 122 -2.13 -25.63 -4.93
CA GLU A 122 -2.34 -26.05 -6.33
C GLU A 122 -2.76 -24.83 -7.14
N VAL A 123 -1.96 -24.51 -8.16
CA VAL A 123 -2.20 -23.32 -8.99
C VAL A 123 -3.18 -23.69 -10.11
N ASP A 124 -4.37 -23.15 -10.04
CA ASP A 124 -5.38 -23.21 -11.11
C ASP A 124 -5.21 -21.98 -12.01
N GLN A 125 -4.65 -22.18 -13.18
CA GLN A 125 -4.34 -21.11 -14.14
C GLN A 125 -5.59 -20.35 -14.60
N THR A 126 -6.73 -21.02 -14.72
CA THR A 126 -7.99 -20.39 -15.11
C THR A 126 -8.46 -19.39 -14.06
N LYS A 127 -8.37 -19.78 -12.78
CA LYS A 127 -8.70 -18.89 -11.66
C LYS A 127 -7.72 -17.73 -11.56
N ILE A 128 -6.42 -17.98 -11.74
CA ILE A 128 -5.40 -16.92 -11.77
C ILE A 128 -5.72 -15.90 -12.86
N ASN A 129 -5.95 -16.35 -14.10
CA ASN A 129 -6.28 -15.47 -15.21
C ASN A 129 -7.55 -14.64 -14.95
N ASN A 130 -8.58 -15.25 -14.37
CA ASN A 130 -9.80 -14.54 -14.02
C ASN A 130 -9.55 -13.44 -12.98
N VAL A 131 -8.77 -13.73 -11.92
CA VAL A 131 -8.41 -12.73 -10.91
C VAL A 131 -7.60 -11.60 -11.54
N LEU A 132 -6.59 -11.91 -12.37
CA LEU A 132 -5.77 -10.91 -13.03
C LEU A 132 -6.61 -9.99 -13.94
N ASN A 133 -7.61 -10.53 -14.64
CA ASN A 133 -8.49 -9.75 -15.49
C ASN A 133 -9.42 -8.85 -14.66
N THR A 134 -10.10 -9.41 -13.66
CA THR A 134 -11.09 -8.68 -12.84
C THR A 134 -10.47 -7.69 -11.86
N THR A 135 -9.16 -7.79 -11.59
CA THR A 135 -8.40 -6.83 -10.78
C THR A 135 -7.49 -5.93 -11.62
N SER A 136 -7.62 -5.94 -12.96
CA SER A 136 -6.86 -5.04 -13.80
C SER A 136 -7.26 -3.58 -13.57
N PHE A 137 -6.30 -2.66 -13.73
CA PHE A 137 -6.56 -1.23 -13.53
C PHE A 137 -7.70 -0.73 -14.40
N ASP A 138 -7.74 -1.14 -15.67
CA ASP A 138 -8.79 -0.73 -16.60
C ASP A 138 -10.16 -1.30 -16.22
N TYR A 139 -10.20 -2.57 -15.77
CA TYR A 139 -11.44 -3.17 -15.28
C TYR A 139 -11.97 -2.40 -14.06
N LEU A 140 -11.13 -2.17 -13.05
CA LEU A 140 -11.51 -1.45 -11.82
C LEU A 140 -11.89 0.01 -12.10
N LYS A 141 -11.19 0.68 -13.01
CA LYS A 141 -11.52 2.03 -13.45
C LYS A 141 -12.88 2.10 -14.15
N ASN A 142 -13.19 1.12 -14.98
CA ASN A 142 -14.49 1.02 -15.64
C ASN A 142 -15.61 0.70 -14.64
N LEU A 143 -15.33 -0.17 -13.66
CA LEU A 143 -16.26 -0.48 -12.57
C LEU A 143 -16.57 0.77 -11.73
N GLU A 144 -15.54 1.55 -11.36
CA GLU A 144 -15.71 2.83 -10.66
C GLU A 144 -16.58 3.82 -11.44
N LYS A 145 -16.40 3.90 -12.76
CA LYS A 145 -17.24 4.78 -13.60
C LYS A 145 -18.69 4.35 -13.61
N LYS A 146 -18.95 3.03 -13.63
CA LYS A 146 -20.29 2.46 -13.72
C LYS A 146 -21.01 2.50 -12.38
N ASP A 147 -20.40 1.96 -11.35
CA ASP A 147 -21.05 1.65 -10.07
C ASP A 147 -20.59 2.58 -8.92
N GLY A 148 -19.58 3.42 -9.18
CA GLY A 148 -18.92 4.22 -8.15
C GLY A 148 -17.88 3.41 -7.36
N PHE A 149 -17.18 4.11 -6.47
CA PHE A 149 -16.23 3.49 -5.55
C PHE A 149 -16.25 4.24 -4.22
N ILE A 150 -16.27 3.50 -3.12
CA ILE A 150 -16.45 4.07 -1.77
C ILE A 150 -15.33 5.06 -1.37
N GLU A 151 -14.11 4.87 -1.89
CA GLU A 151 -12.98 5.74 -1.63
C GLU A 151 -12.86 6.91 -2.63
N SER A 152 -13.79 7.04 -3.59
CA SER A 152 -13.89 8.22 -4.46
C SER A 152 -14.30 9.43 -3.64
N LYS A 153 -13.73 10.59 -3.95
CA LYS A 153 -14.02 11.87 -3.25
C LYS A 153 -14.74 12.84 -4.17
N ILE A 154 -15.33 13.85 -3.52
CA ILE A 154 -15.92 15.01 -4.20
C ILE A 154 -15.07 16.23 -3.81
N ASP A 155 -14.64 17.02 -4.78
CA ASP A 155 -13.92 18.26 -4.52
C ASP A 155 -14.84 19.36 -3.97
N LYS A 156 -14.26 20.49 -3.57
CA LYS A 156 -15.00 21.66 -3.03
C LYS A 156 -16.00 22.27 -4.02
N LYS A 157 -15.91 21.91 -5.30
CA LYS A 157 -16.79 22.39 -6.38
C LYS A 157 -17.86 21.36 -6.76
N GLY A 158 -17.98 20.24 -6.02
CA GLY A 158 -18.92 19.17 -6.30
C GLY A 158 -18.47 18.20 -7.40
N LYS A 159 -17.23 18.31 -7.92
CA LYS A 159 -16.71 17.42 -8.95
C LYS A 159 -16.15 16.16 -8.33
N LYS A 160 -16.53 15.01 -8.89
CA LYS A 160 -16.03 13.71 -8.47
C LYS A 160 -14.53 13.56 -8.81
N ILE A 161 -13.73 13.21 -7.81
CA ILE A 161 -12.31 12.85 -7.95
C ILE A 161 -12.25 11.31 -7.98
N PRO A 162 -11.94 10.70 -9.14
CA PRO A 162 -11.89 9.25 -9.24
C PRO A 162 -10.73 8.69 -8.43
N PHE A 163 -10.93 7.54 -7.82
CA PHE A 163 -9.88 6.80 -7.13
C PHE A 163 -8.90 6.17 -8.13
N PHE A 164 -9.43 5.52 -9.18
CA PHE A 164 -8.62 4.92 -10.26
C PHE A 164 -8.33 5.95 -11.36
N ASP A 165 -7.40 6.89 -11.10
CA ASP A 165 -7.02 7.96 -12.05
C ASP A 165 -5.91 7.49 -13.01
N LYS A 166 -4.66 7.51 -12.56
CA LYS A 166 -3.47 7.22 -13.39
C LYS A 166 -2.81 5.88 -13.09
N GLY A 167 -3.14 5.24 -11.98
CA GLY A 167 -2.61 3.95 -11.58
C GLY A 167 -1.08 3.91 -11.57
N GLY A 168 -0.51 2.91 -12.23
CA GLY A 168 0.94 2.74 -12.40
C GLY A 168 1.62 3.79 -13.27
N ASN A 169 0.85 4.59 -14.03
CA ASN A 169 1.38 5.61 -14.95
C ASN A 169 1.80 6.91 -14.25
N ARG A 170 1.65 7.02 -12.94
CA ARG A 170 2.22 8.15 -12.19
C ARG A 170 3.74 7.97 -12.11
N ASN A 171 4.44 8.76 -12.90
CA ASN A 171 5.89 8.78 -12.93
C ASN A 171 6.39 10.03 -12.18
N TRP A 172 7.00 9.81 -11.03
CA TRP A 172 7.55 10.87 -10.19
C TRP A 172 8.59 11.72 -10.91
N SER A 173 9.43 11.12 -11.77
CA SER A 173 10.50 11.85 -12.46
C SER A 173 10.00 12.94 -13.42
N LYS A 174 8.75 12.80 -13.89
CA LYS A 174 8.10 13.79 -14.79
C LYS A 174 7.21 14.78 -14.03
N ASN A 175 6.82 14.47 -12.80
CA ASN A 175 5.78 15.22 -12.07
C ASN A 175 6.28 15.87 -10.77
N LEU A 176 7.50 15.57 -10.33
CA LEU A 176 8.12 16.21 -9.17
C LEU A 176 9.26 17.13 -9.61
N ASN A 177 9.37 18.27 -8.95
CA ASN A 177 10.54 19.12 -9.11
C ASN A 177 11.76 18.53 -8.37
N LYS A 178 12.96 18.87 -8.81
CA LYS A 178 14.21 18.34 -8.28
C LYS A 178 14.37 18.54 -6.77
N ASN A 179 13.93 19.68 -6.25
CA ASN A 179 14.07 19.98 -4.81
C ASN A 179 13.19 19.05 -3.96
N LEU A 180 11.97 18.74 -4.40
CA LEU A 180 11.10 17.80 -3.71
C LEU A 180 11.64 16.38 -3.76
N ILE A 181 12.19 15.96 -4.91
CA ILE A 181 12.83 14.65 -5.05
C ILE A 181 13.96 14.52 -4.02
N LEU A 182 14.90 15.46 -4.00
CA LEU A 182 16.04 15.45 -3.06
C LEU A 182 15.60 15.45 -1.59
N LYS A 183 14.54 16.18 -1.25
CA LYS A 183 14.00 16.20 0.11
C LYS A 183 13.43 14.84 0.52
N ILE A 184 12.65 14.21 -0.36
CA ILE A 184 12.05 12.89 -0.13
C ILE A 184 13.16 11.84 0.02
N GLU A 185 14.11 11.83 -0.92
CA GLU A 185 15.23 10.89 -0.92
C GLU A 185 16.11 11.04 0.32
N LYS A 186 16.42 12.27 0.74
CA LYS A 186 17.18 12.53 1.96
C LYS A 186 16.43 12.09 3.22
N PHE A 187 15.12 12.33 3.28
CA PHE A 187 14.33 12.02 4.48
C PHE A 187 14.13 10.52 4.67
N PHE A 188 13.90 9.78 3.57
CA PHE A 188 13.65 8.34 3.59
C PHE A 188 14.82 7.50 3.07
N GLU A 189 16.04 8.07 3.06
CA GLU A 189 17.22 7.49 2.41
C GLU A 189 17.49 6.04 2.81
N LYS A 190 17.44 5.76 4.12
CA LYS A 190 17.78 4.46 4.68
C LYS A 190 16.83 3.37 4.18
N GLU A 191 15.53 3.59 4.30
CA GLU A 191 14.52 2.62 3.90
C GLU A 191 14.39 2.54 2.38
N MET A 192 14.59 3.64 1.67
CA MET A 192 14.65 3.64 0.20
C MET A 192 15.80 2.80 -0.34
N LYS A 193 17.01 2.90 0.27
CA LYS A 193 18.15 2.04 -0.08
C LYS A 193 17.87 0.57 0.25
N GLU A 194 17.34 0.29 1.43
CA GLU A 194 16.98 -1.06 1.82
C GLU A 194 15.97 -1.70 0.86
N LEU A 195 15.02 -0.91 0.38
CA LEU A 195 13.97 -1.34 -0.53
C LEU A 195 14.36 -1.28 -2.01
N GLY A 196 15.57 -0.78 -2.33
CA GLY A 196 16.08 -0.68 -3.70
C GLY A 196 15.32 0.35 -4.54
N TYR A 197 14.99 1.50 -3.95
CA TYR A 197 14.46 2.69 -4.61
C TYR A 197 15.55 3.76 -4.85
N LEU A 198 16.70 3.60 -4.18
CA LEU A 198 17.95 4.34 -4.38
C LEU A 198 19.09 3.39 -4.68
#